data_29320f1bc9310c0ecb8136bbbede3bb1
#
_entry.id   29320f1bc9310c0ecb8136bbbede3bb1
#
_cell.length_a   1.000
_cell.length_b   1.000
_cell.length_c   1.000
_cell.angle_alpha   90.00
_cell.angle_beta   90.00
_cell.angle_gamma   90.00
#
_symmetry.space_group_name_H-M   'P 1'
#
loop_
_entity.id
_entity.type
_entity.pdbx_description
1 polymer ?
#
loop_
_entity_poly.entity_id
_entity_poly.type
_entity_poly.pdbx_seq_one_letter_code
_entity_poly.pdbx_strand_id
1 'polypeptide(L)'
;MTDTKRLPVLCVLLALVGCGVVEQDVHKGEKEKYVEYLQGIIVDAKKDAGFFIGNTLTDSEERCKREMVYQNDRYLSYRIEEYSYHGGAHGGTKVSVGTLDRETGRQLTLNDVFGNDGLAALESDLRTAVIAKIGEENIQSPVRPIENFYLAADGWHFVYNEYEIACYAIGAIDVVLPRHSIAPSTRCE
;
A
#
# COMPACT_ATOMS: atom_id res chain seq x y z
N MET A 1 25.17 -8.65 -23.12
CA MET A 1 24.92 -8.89 -21.68
C MET A 1 24.16 -7.68 -21.19
N THR A 2 22.83 -7.77 -21.21
CA THR A 2 21.92 -6.68 -20.88
C THR A 2 21.39 -6.86 -19.46
N ASP A 3 21.62 -5.86 -18.67
CA ASP A 3 21.40 -5.84 -17.22
C ASP A 3 19.91 -5.75 -16.87
N THR A 4 19.34 -6.84 -16.35
CA THR A 4 17.90 -7.04 -16.07
C THR A 4 17.47 -6.53 -14.67
N LYS A 5 18.23 -5.64 -14.04
CA LYS A 5 17.99 -5.19 -12.64
C LYS A 5 17.18 -3.90 -12.46
N ARG A 6 16.54 -3.37 -13.51
CA ARG A 6 15.87 -2.04 -13.44
C ARG A 6 14.34 -2.06 -13.32
N LEU A 7 13.67 -3.22 -13.27
CA LEU A 7 12.20 -3.25 -13.33
C LEU A 7 11.42 -2.92 -12.03
N PRO A 8 11.89 -3.21 -10.81
CA PRO A 8 11.04 -2.97 -9.63
C PRO A 8 10.87 -1.48 -9.25
N VAL A 9 11.82 -0.61 -9.61
CA VAL A 9 11.74 0.83 -9.30
C VAL A 9 10.66 1.54 -10.12
N LEU A 10 10.43 1.08 -11.35
CA LEU A 10 9.47 1.69 -12.27
C LEU A 10 8.01 1.45 -11.88
N CYS A 11 7.68 0.29 -11.29
CA CYS A 11 6.31 -0.02 -10.89
C CYS A 11 5.81 0.80 -9.69
N VAL A 12 6.69 1.14 -8.76
CA VAL A 12 6.33 1.99 -7.60
C VAL A 12 6.19 3.45 -8.00
N LEU A 13 6.99 3.92 -8.98
CA LEU A 13 6.87 5.26 -9.55
C LEU A 13 5.53 5.45 -10.31
N LEU A 14 5.03 4.42 -11.02
CA LEU A 14 3.75 4.50 -11.74
C LEU A 14 2.54 4.65 -10.81
N ALA A 15 2.57 4.05 -9.63
CA ALA A 15 1.51 4.24 -8.62
C ALA A 15 1.49 5.65 -8.02
N LEU A 16 2.62 6.39 -8.08
CA LEU A 16 2.76 7.75 -7.53
C LEU A 16 2.50 8.84 -8.58
N VAL A 17 2.61 8.53 -9.87
CA VAL A 17 2.44 9.52 -10.98
C VAL A 17 0.99 9.97 -11.14
N GLY A 18 0.00 9.15 -10.72
CA GLY A 18 -1.43 9.51 -10.79
C GLY A 18 -1.82 10.79 -10.04
N CYS A 19 -0.97 11.28 -9.12
CA CYS A 19 -1.22 12.48 -8.32
C CYS A 19 -0.32 13.68 -8.68
N GLY A 20 0.12 13.83 -9.91
CA GLY A 20 0.70 15.08 -10.42
C GLY A 20 2.08 15.48 -9.86
N VAL A 21 2.95 14.53 -9.54
CA VAL A 21 4.33 14.81 -9.12
C VAL A 21 5.26 14.90 -10.32
N VAL A 22 5.90 16.04 -10.48
CA VAL A 22 6.88 16.34 -11.54
C VAL A 22 8.14 15.51 -11.36
N GLU A 23 8.59 14.87 -12.45
CA GLU A 23 9.88 14.19 -12.58
C GLU A 23 11.04 15.13 -12.23
N GLN A 24 11.80 14.84 -11.19
CA GLN A 24 13.09 15.49 -10.94
C GLN A 24 14.22 14.46 -10.91
N ASP A 25 15.32 14.82 -11.53
CA ASP A 25 16.53 14.07 -11.84
C ASP A 25 17.06 13.13 -10.74
N VAL A 26 17.14 11.84 -11.08
CA VAL A 26 17.62 10.75 -10.22
C VAL A 26 19.09 10.47 -10.51
N HIS A 27 19.99 11.33 -10.04
CA HIS A 27 21.43 11.07 -10.11
C HIS A 27 22.16 11.52 -8.84
N LYS A 28 21.99 10.78 -7.74
CA LYS A 28 22.96 10.72 -6.64
C LYS A 28 22.47 9.77 -5.53
N GLY A 29 23.20 8.67 -5.26
CA GLY A 29 22.92 7.77 -4.13
C GLY A 29 21.46 7.27 -4.13
N GLU A 30 21.12 6.38 -5.06
CA GLU A 30 19.74 6.02 -5.41
C GLU A 30 18.85 5.55 -4.23
N LYS A 31 19.45 5.16 -3.11
CA LYS A 31 18.74 4.59 -1.96
C LYS A 31 18.26 5.66 -0.97
N GLU A 32 19.12 6.57 -0.55
CA GLU A 32 18.77 7.60 0.44
C GLU A 32 17.77 8.62 -0.12
N LYS A 33 17.96 9.01 -1.37
CA LYS A 33 17.06 9.96 -2.03
C LYS A 33 15.65 9.44 -2.27
N TYR A 34 15.50 8.15 -2.54
CA TYR A 34 14.17 7.59 -2.74
C TYR A 34 13.35 7.58 -1.44
N VAL A 35 13.99 7.23 -0.33
CA VAL A 35 13.37 7.30 1.00
C VAL A 35 13.11 8.75 1.40
N GLU A 36 14.05 9.66 1.16
CA GLU A 36 13.91 11.09 1.42
C GLU A 36 12.82 11.72 0.52
N TYR A 37 12.76 11.33 -0.75
CA TYR A 37 11.71 11.72 -1.68
C TYR A 37 10.32 11.26 -1.22
N LEU A 38 10.18 10.00 -0.80
CA LEU A 38 8.92 9.51 -0.25
C LEU A 38 8.59 10.13 1.11
N GLN A 39 9.58 10.39 1.96
CA GLN A 39 9.39 11.16 3.19
C GLN A 39 8.95 12.59 2.88
N GLY A 40 9.54 13.22 1.87
CA GLY A 40 9.15 14.55 1.39
C GLY A 40 7.70 14.58 0.91
N ILE A 41 7.30 13.64 0.06
CA ILE A 41 5.91 13.49 -0.40
C ILE A 41 4.95 13.27 0.78
N ILE A 42 5.33 12.44 1.74
CA ILE A 42 4.51 12.12 2.91
C ILE A 42 4.43 13.31 3.88
N VAL A 43 5.51 14.07 4.04
CA VAL A 43 5.55 15.27 4.89
C VAL A 43 4.75 16.41 4.26
N ASP A 44 4.86 16.62 2.95
CA ASP A 44 4.07 17.63 2.25
C ASP A 44 2.58 17.28 2.27
N ALA A 45 2.23 16.02 2.11
CA ALA A 45 0.84 15.55 2.26
C ALA A 45 0.27 15.77 3.68
N LYS A 46 1.10 15.78 4.73
CA LYS A 46 0.65 16.16 6.08
C LYS A 46 0.36 17.65 6.24
N LYS A 47 1.04 18.51 5.47
CA LYS A 47 0.74 19.95 5.44
C LYS A 47 -0.52 20.25 4.63
N ASP A 48 -0.76 19.46 3.59
CA ASP A 48 -1.87 19.61 2.65
C ASP A 48 -3.05 18.66 2.97
N ALA A 49 -3.27 18.29 4.23
CA ALA A 49 -4.46 17.57 4.65
C ALA A 49 -5.71 18.38 4.34
N GLY A 50 -6.11 18.37 3.07
CA GLY A 50 -7.21 19.17 2.55
C GLY A 50 -7.01 19.72 1.14
N PHE A 51 -6.01 19.24 0.39
CA PHE A 51 -5.85 19.67 -0.99
C PHE A 51 -6.99 19.12 -1.87
N PHE A 52 -7.94 19.99 -2.12
CA PHE A 52 -9.04 19.85 -3.04
C PHE A 52 -8.58 20.30 -4.43
N ILE A 53 -8.49 19.39 -5.39
CA ILE A 53 -8.54 19.76 -6.80
C ILE A 53 -10.00 19.63 -7.23
N GLY A 54 -10.81 20.61 -6.85
CA GLY A 54 -12.15 20.76 -7.40
C GLY A 54 -12.06 21.47 -8.76
N ASN A 55 -12.32 20.78 -9.84
CA ASN A 55 -12.52 21.42 -11.13
C ASN A 55 -13.99 21.76 -11.28
N THR A 56 -14.35 23.05 -11.16
CA THR A 56 -15.71 23.57 -11.08
C THR A 56 -16.51 23.49 -12.39
N LEU A 57 -16.02 22.82 -13.43
CA LEU A 57 -16.68 22.75 -14.74
C LEU A 57 -17.06 21.33 -15.19
N THR A 58 -16.80 20.32 -14.39
CA THR A 58 -17.23 18.93 -14.65
C THR A 58 -17.77 18.35 -13.35
N ASP A 59 -18.80 17.50 -13.41
CA ASP A 59 -19.33 16.74 -12.26
C ASP A 59 -18.31 15.69 -11.75
N SER A 60 -17.01 16.03 -11.73
CA SER A 60 -15.91 15.17 -11.31
C SER A 60 -15.23 15.74 -10.06
N GLU A 61 -14.95 14.88 -9.12
CA GLU A 61 -14.22 15.18 -7.90
C GLU A 61 -13.08 14.18 -7.70
N GLU A 62 -11.87 14.68 -7.46
CA GLU A 62 -10.70 13.88 -7.15
C GLU A 62 -10.07 14.37 -5.85
N ARG A 63 -9.72 13.42 -4.97
CA ARG A 63 -9.01 13.69 -3.72
C ARG A 63 -7.90 12.67 -3.54
N CYS A 64 -6.75 13.12 -3.07
CA CYS A 64 -5.65 12.23 -2.73
C CYS A 64 -5.13 12.58 -1.33
N LYS A 65 -5.10 11.58 -0.44
CA LYS A 65 -4.53 11.69 0.89
C LYS A 65 -3.33 10.77 0.99
N ARG A 66 -2.19 11.27 1.46
CA ARG A 66 -0.97 10.49 1.69
C ARG A 66 -0.55 10.61 3.14
N GLU A 67 -0.16 9.51 3.74
CA GLU A 67 0.33 9.51 5.12
C GLU A 67 1.42 8.47 5.34
N MET A 68 2.35 8.79 6.22
CA MET A 68 3.29 7.83 6.80
C MET A 68 2.62 7.21 8.02
N VAL A 69 2.36 5.89 7.94
CA VAL A 69 1.60 5.18 8.98
C VAL A 69 2.49 4.50 10.02
N TYR A 70 3.75 4.21 9.67
CA TYR A 70 4.73 3.61 10.57
C TYR A 70 6.15 3.92 10.13
N GLN A 71 7.06 4.07 11.12
CA GLN A 71 8.49 4.24 10.86
C GLN A 71 9.31 3.67 12.02
N ASN A 72 10.41 3.01 11.68
CA ASN A 72 11.51 2.68 12.59
C ASN A 72 12.86 2.85 11.86
N ASP A 73 13.96 2.38 12.45
CA ASP A 73 15.30 2.53 11.85
C ASP A 73 15.43 1.85 10.50
N ARG A 74 14.73 0.73 10.29
CA ARG A 74 14.82 -0.10 9.09
C ARG A 74 13.66 0.10 8.11
N TYR A 75 12.44 0.34 8.58
CA TYR A 75 11.24 0.34 7.76
C TYR A 75 10.50 1.66 7.80
N LEU A 76 9.89 2.01 6.68
CA LEU A 76 8.95 3.12 6.54
C LEU A 76 7.71 2.62 5.80
N SER A 77 6.54 2.75 6.42
CA SER A 77 5.26 2.35 5.82
C SER A 77 4.42 3.57 5.48
N TYR A 78 3.77 3.51 4.34
CA TYR A 78 2.93 4.57 3.80
C TYR A 78 1.53 4.06 3.45
N ARG A 79 0.57 4.99 3.43
CA ARG A 79 -0.80 4.80 2.94
C ARG A 79 -1.18 5.96 2.04
N ILE A 80 -1.76 5.64 0.88
CA ILE A 80 -2.28 6.60 -0.10
C ILE A 80 -3.74 6.24 -0.34
N GLU A 81 -4.63 7.21 -0.16
CA GLU A 81 -6.06 7.09 -0.48
C GLU A 81 -6.39 8.02 -1.64
N GLU A 82 -6.89 7.46 -2.72
CA GLU A 82 -7.30 8.18 -3.93
C GLU A 82 -8.81 8.00 -4.11
N TYR A 83 -9.56 9.06 -3.93
CA TYR A 83 -10.98 9.10 -4.22
C TYR A 83 -11.20 9.72 -5.59
N SER A 84 -12.07 9.14 -6.39
CA SER A 84 -12.49 9.71 -7.67
C SER A 84 -14.00 9.56 -7.88
N TYR A 85 -14.59 10.63 -8.40
CA TYR A 85 -15.98 10.65 -8.85
C TYR A 85 -16.06 11.31 -10.23
N HIS A 86 -16.56 10.59 -11.19
CA HIS A 86 -16.66 11.03 -12.59
C HIS A 86 -18.13 11.03 -13.08
N GLY A 87 -19.06 11.24 -12.15
CA GLY A 87 -20.49 11.13 -12.41
C GLY A 87 -21.04 9.74 -12.13
N GLY A 88 -22.35 9.61 -12.00
CA GLY A 88 -23.05 8.37 -11.68
C GLY A 88 -23.54 8.31 -10.23
N ALA A 89 -23.80 7.09 -9.73
CA ALA A 89 -24.43 6.88 -8.42
C ALA A 89 -23.49 7.17 -7.24
N HIS A 90 -22.17 6.93 -7.39
CA HIS A 90 -21.15 7.12 -6.35
C HIS A 90 -19.75 7.23 -6.96
N GLY A 91 -18.81 7.76 -6.17
CA GLY A 91 -17.38 7.67 -6.46
C GLY A 91 -16.78 6.36 -6.00
N GLY A 92 -15.48 6.19 -6.15
CA GLY A 92 -14.71 5.05 -5.67
C GLY A 92 -13.46 5.50 -4.92
N THR A 93 -13.05 4.73 -3.92
CA THR A 93 -11.81 4.96 -3.16
C THR A 93 -10.84 3.83 -3.43
N LYS A 94 -9.64 4.17 -3.89
CA LYS A 94 -8.51 3.24 -3.99
C LYS A 94 -7.52 3.52 -2.87
N VAL A 95 -7.17 2.50 -2.13
CA VAL A 95 -6.15 2.54 -1.07
C VAL A 95 -4.93 1.78 -1.53
N SER A 96 -3.79 2.45 -1.60
CA SER A 96 -2.48 1.87 -1.90
C SER A 96 -1.59 1.99 -0.68
N VAL A 97 -0.98 0.88 -0.26
CA VAL A 97 -0.10 0.83 0.90
C VAL A 97 1.18 0.09 0.58
N GLY A 98 2.21 0.29 1.39
CA GLY A 98 3.45 -0.44 1.27
C GLY A 98 4.40 -0.15 2.41
N THR A 99 5.44 -0.99 2.50
CA THR A 99 6.57 -0.80 3.42
C THR A 99 7.87 -0.78 2.63
N LEU A 100 8.67 0.23 2.87
CA LEU A 100 9.99 0.39 2.28
C LEU A 100 11.05 -0.06 3.28
N ASP A 101 12.01 -0.83 2.81
CA ASP A 101 13.26 -1.06 3.51
C ASP A 101 14.15 0.17 3.29
N ARG A 102 14.49 0.88 4.36
CA ARG A 102 15.25 2.14 4.31
C ARG A 102 16.71 1.94 3.90
N GLU A 103 17.26 0.76 4.13
CA GLU A 103 18.63 0.43 3.74
C GLU A 103 18.75 0.23 2.22
N THR A 104 17.77 -0.47 1.63
CA THR A 104 17.78 -0.82 0.21
C THR A 104 16.98 0.15 -0.65
N GLY A 105 16.07 0.95 -0.07
CA GLY A 105 15.12 1.80 -0.76
C GLY A 105 14.02 1.03 -1.52
N ARG A 106 13.93 -0.32 -1.34
CA ARG A 106 12.95 -1.16 -2.04
C ARG A 106 11.70 -1.34 -1.21
N GLN A 107 10.57 -1.44 -1.89
CA GLN A 107 9.34 -1.92 -1.28
C GLN A 107 9.47 -3.41 -0.97
N LEU A 108 9.01 -3.81 0.22
CA LEU A 108 8.91 -5.21 0.60
C LEU A 108 7.80 -5.90 -0.18
N THR A 109 8.08 -7.12 -0.62
CA THR A 109 7.11 -8.04 -1.22
C THR A 109 6.63 -9.06 -0.19
N LEU A 110 5.55 -9.77 -0.49
CA LEU A 110 5.09 -10.91 0.32
C LEU A 110 6.20 -11.94 0.51
N ASN A 111 6.97 -12.22 -0.53
CA ASN A 111 8.05 -13.18 -0.45
C ASN A 111 9.23 -12.70 0.44
N ASP A 112 9.51 -11.40 0.48
CA ASP A 112 10.55 -10.84 1.36
C ASP A 112 10.18 -11.02 2.84
N VAL A 113 8.89 -11.00 3.17
CA VAL A 113 8.39 -11.03 4.55
C VAL A 113 8.01 -12.45 4.99
N PHE A 114 7.27 -13.17 4.16
CA PHE A 114 6.64 -14.43 4.55
C PHE A 114 7.32 -15.67 3.93
N GLY A 115 8.15 -15.47 2.90
CA GLY A 115 8.73 -16.57 2.14
C GLY A 115 7.68 -17.37 1.35
N ASN A 116 8.13 -18.22 0.43
CA ASN A 116 7.21 -19.02 -0.38
C ASN A 116 6.42 -20.03 0.47
N ASP A 117 7.05 -20.60 1.50
CA ASP A 117 6.42 -21.63 2.36
C ASP A 117 5.37 -21.03 3.31
N GLY A 118 5.46 -19.74 3.62
CA GLY A 118 4.52 -19.07 4.51
C GLY A 118 3.21 -18.62 3.85
N LEU A 119 3.13 -18.57 2.52
CA LEU A 119 1.98 -18.01 1.82
C LEU A 119 0.69 -18.80 2.01
N ALA A 120 0.76 -20.13 2.14
CA ALA A 120 -0.44 -20.95 2.38
C ALA A 120 -1.01 -20.73 3.80
N ALA A 121 -0.15 -20.60 4.81
CA ALA A 121 -0.55 -20.25 6.16
C ALA A 121 -1.14 -18.84 6.22
N LEU A 122 -0.49 -17.89 5.53
CA LEU A 122 -0.93 -16.51 5.42
C LEU A 122 -2.35 -16.40 4.84
N GLU A 123 -2.70 -17.19 3.82
CA GLU A 123 -4.06 -17.21 3.24
C GLU A 123 -5.12 -17.61 4.28
N SER A 124 -4.82 -18.64 5.08
CA SER A 124 -5.73 -19.09 6.15
C SER A 124 -5.93 -18.02 7.24
N ASP A 125 -4.84 -17.38 7.65
CA ASP A 125 -4.86 -16.33 8.68
C ASP A 125 -5.62 -15.10 8.19
N LEU A 126 -5.37 -14.68 6.94
CA LEU A 126 -6.09 -13.57 6.30
C LEU A 126 -7.58 -13.83 6.20
N ARG A 127 -7.97 -15.04 5.76
CA ARG A 127 -9.38 -15.42 5.71
C ARG A 127 -10.03 -15.31 7.09
N THR A 128 -9.36 -15.81 8.13
CA THR A 128 -9.85 -15.75 9.51
C THR A 128 -10.01 -14.30 9.96
N ALA A 129 -9.04 -13.45 9.69
CA ALA A 129 -9.07 -12.02 10.05
C ALA A 129 -10.18 -11.26 9.30
N VAL A 130 -10.40 -11.57 8.02
CA VAL A 130 -11.45 -10.96 7.21
C VAL A 130 -12.82 -11.39 7.72
N ILE A 131 -13.03 -12.68 8.00
CA ILE A 131 -14.30 -13.19 8.58
C ILE A 131 -14.60 -12.50 9.91
N ALA A 132 -13.60 -12.38 10.78
CA ALA A 132 -13.77 -11.68 12.06
C ALA A 132 -14.15 -10.19 11.90
N LYS A 133 -13.70 -9.56 10.81
CA LYS A 133 -13.93 -8.14 10.57
C LYS A 133 -15.28 -7.83 9.92
N ILE A 134 -15.67 -8.58 8.90
CA ILE A 134 -16.86 -8.26 8.09
C ILE A 134 -17.94 -9.35 8.11
N GLY A 135 -17.71 -10.51 8.70
CA GLY A 135 -18.60 -11.68 8.63
C GLY A 135 -18.40 -12.49 7.33
N GLU A 136 -18.59 -13.79 7.41
CA GLU A 136 -18.42 -14.68 6.25
C GLU A 136 -19.45 -14.41 5.15
N GLU A 137 -20.64 -14.02 5.52
CA GLU A 137 -21.77 -13.72 4.63
C GLU A 137 -21.51 -12.53 3.70
N ASN A 138 -20.56 -11.66 4.05
CA ASN A 138 -20.20 -10.48 3.26
C ASN A 138 -19.04 -10.73 2.28
N ILE A 139 -18.41 -11.92 2.35
CA ILE A 139 -17.30 -12.28 1.47
C ILE A 139 -17.86 -12.79 0.13
N GLN A 140 -17.54 -12.10 -0.95
CA GLN A 140 -18.02 -12.40 -2.30
C GLN A 140 -16.96 -13.01 -3.22
N SER A 141 -15.68 -12.90 -2.84
CA SER A 141 -14.54 -13.44 -3.59
C SER A 141 -13.52 -14.09 -2.65
N PRO A 142 -12.67 -15.01 -3.14
CA PRO A 142 -11.67 -15.67 -2.31
C PRO A 142 -10.71 -14.65 -1.67
N VAL A 143 -10.51 -14.76 -0.36
CA VAL A 143 -9.50 -14.01 0.38
C VAL A 143 -8.14 -14.65 0.11
N ARG A 144 -7.23 -13.90 -0.52
CA ARG A 144 -5.87 -14.36 -0.86
C ARG A 144 -4.84 -13.34 -0.37
N PRO A 145 -3.58 -13.75 -0.15
CA PRO A 145 -2.48 -12.81 0.06
C PRO A 145 -2.34 -11.83 -1.11
N ILE A 146 -2.16 -10.55 -0.80
CA ILE A 146 -2.05 -9.46 -1.77
C ILE A 146 -0.83 -8.59 -1.46
N GLU A 147 -0.22 -8.01 -2.50
CA GLU A 147 0.93 -7.10 -2.35
C GLU A 147 0.55 -5.72 -1.78
N ASN A 148 -0.74 -5.45 -1.56
CA ASN A 148 -1.24 -4.24 -0.92
C ASN A 148 -1.25 -4.40 0.60
N PHE A 149 -0.05 -4.45 1.20
CA PHE A 149 0.16 -4.67 2.63
C PHE A 149 1.24 -3.74 3.20
N TYR A 150 1.19 -3.51 4.51
CA TYR A 150 2.17 -2.67 5.19
C TYR A 150 2.41 -3.11 6.63
N LEU A 151 3.59 -2.73 7.16
CA LEU A 151 3.96 -2.92 8.55
C LEU A 151 3.42 -1.77 9.40
N ALA A 152 2.83 -2.08 10.56
CA ALA A 152 2.46 -1.10 11.58
C ALA A 152 2.99 -1.53 12.96
N ALA A 153 2.69 -0.76 13.99
CA ALA A 153 3.14 -1.05 15.35
C ALA A 153 2.55 -2.37 15.89
N ASP A 154 1.32 -2.67 15.54
CA ASP A 154 0.53 -3.84 15.98
C ASP A 154 0.68 -5.08 15.09
N GLY A 155 1.19 -4.92 13.85
CA GLY A 155 1.37 -6.06 12.97
C GLY A 155 1.51 -5.73 11.49
N TRP A 156 1.26 -6.74 10.67
CA TRP A 156 1.18 -6.63 9.22
C TRP A 156 -0.28 -6.39 8.83
N HIS A 157 -0.54 -5.28 8.16
CA HIS A 157 -1.84 -4.90 7.64
C HIS A 157 -1.98 -5.25 6.18
N PHE A 158 -3.13 -5.79 5.80
CA PHE A 158 -3.50 -6.12 4.43
C PHE A 158 -4.75 -5.35 4.06
N VAL A 159 -4.70 -4.61 2.97
CA VAL A 159 -5.79 -3.72 2.54
C VAL A 159 -6.39 -4.23 1.25
N TYR A 160 -7.60 -4.74 1.32
CA TYR A 160 -8.44 -5.09 0.18
C TYR A 160 -9.29 -3.90 -0.20
N ASN A 161 -9.22 -3.49 -1.45
CA ASN A 161 -10.02 -2.38 -1.95
C ASN A 161 -11.48 -2.74 -2.17
N GLU A 162 -12.29 -1.73 -2.44
CA GLU A 162 -13.69 -1.90 -2.83
C GLU A 162 -13.81 -2.93 -3.97
N TYR A 163 -14.80 -3.82 -3.90
CA TYR A 163 -15.06 -4.91 -4.86
C TYR A 163 -14.00 -6.02 -4.96
N GLU A 164 -12.86 -5.96 -4.25
CA GLU A 164 -11.88 -7.05 -4.32
C GLU A 164 -12.38 -8.34 -3.66
N ILE A 165 -12.93 -8.24 -2.44
CA ILE A 165 -13.43 -9.41 -1.70
C ILE A 165 -14.86 -9.22 -1.15
N ALA A 166 -15.41 -8.01 -1.16
CA ALA A 166 -16.75 -7.68 -0.67
C ALA A 166 -17.40 -6.61 -1.55
N CYS A 167 -18.70 -6.33 -1.32
CA CYS A 167 -19.41 -5.28 -2.06
C CYS A 167 -18.92 -3.88 -1.68
N TYR A 168 -19.20 -2.91 -2.56
CA TYR A 168 -18.86 -1.49 -2.41
C TYR A 168 -19.24 -0.90 -1.03
N ALA A 169 -20.42 -1.26 -0.52
CA ALA A 169 -20.93 -0.69 0.73
C ALA A 169 -20.07 -1.01 1.98
N ILE A 170 -19.22 -2.03 1.90
CA ILE A 170 -18.26 -2.39 2.96
C ILE A 170 -17.04 -1.46 2.92
N GLY A 171 -16.71 -0.91 1.74
CA GLY A 171 -15.52 -0.09 1.54
C GLY A 171 -14.22 -0.89 1.51
N ALA A 172 -13.10 -0.20 1.67
CA ALA A 172 -11.80 -0.85 1.79
C ALA A 172 -11.66 -1.57 3.13
N ILE A 173 -11.17 -2.81 3.10
CA ILE A 173 -11.05 -3.69 4.25
C ILE A 173 -9.57 -3.79 4.64
N ASP A 174 -9.20 -3.22 5.79
CA ASP A 174 -7.87 -3.30 6.37
C ASP A 174 -7.89 -4.34 7.50
N VAL A 175 -7.15 -5.44 7.37
CA VAL A 175 -7.03 -6.48 8.40
C VAL A 175 -5.60 -6.56 8.90
N VAL A 176 -5.43 -6.83 10.20
CA VAL A 176 -4.13 -6.93 10.85
C VAL A 176 -3.82 -8.37 11.25
N LEU A 177 -2.60 -8.80 10.95
CA LEU A 177 -2.00 -10.03 11.48
C LEU A 177 -0.88 -9.65 12.43
N PRO A 178 -0.93 -10.05 13.72
CA PRO A 178 0.13 -9.77 14.69
C PRO A 178 1.48 -10.30 14.23
N ARG A 179 2.58 -9.59 14.50
CA ARG A 179 3.94 -9.96 14.06
C ARG A 179 4.38 -11.37 14.50
N HIS A 180 3.92 -11.82 15.66
CA HIS A 180 4.26 -13.12 16.23
C HIS A 180 3.44 -14.30 15.66
N SER A 181 2.39 -14.03 14.90
CA SER A 181 1.61 -15.06 14.21
C SER A 181 2.32 -15.61 12.97
N ILE A 182 3.41 -14.96 12.55
CA ILE A 182 4.14 -15.29 11.34
C ILE A 182 5.49 -15.82 11.76
N ALA A 183 5.76 -17.11 11.49
CA ALA A 183 7.08 -17.68 11.72
C ALA A 183 8.11 -16.89 10.92
N PRO A 184 9.19 -16.39 11.54
CA PRO A 184 10.25 -15.74 10.79
C PRO A 184 10.79 -16.72 9.76
N SER A 185 10.81 -16.32 8.48
CA SER A 185 11.57 -17.07 7.50
C SER A 185 13.01 -17.09 8.01
N THR A 186 13.49 -18.26 8.43
CA THR A 186 14.87 -18.47 8.82
C THR A 186 15.76 -18.18 7.61
N ARG A 187 16.21 -16.94 7.47
CA ARG A 187 17.44 -16.70 6.72
C ARG A 187 18.56 -17.24 7.59
N CYS A 188 19.08 -18.38 7.19
CA CYS A 188 20.42 -18.77 7.62
C CYS A 188 21.38 -17.63 7.19
N GLU A 189 22.16 -17.17 8.15
CA GLU A 189 23.29 -16.25 7.97
C GLU A 189 24.30 -16.81 6.96
#